data_4e192961a77ff153092aab31e7f91c86
#
_entry.id   4e192961a77ff153092aab31e7f91c86
#
_cell.length_a   1.000
_cell.length_b   1.000
_cell.length_c   1.000
_cell.angle_alpha   90.00
_cell.angle_beta   90.00
_cell.angle_gamma   90.00
#
_symmetry.space_group_name_H-M   'P 1'
#
loop_
_entity.id
_entity.type
_entity.pdbx_description
1 polymer ?
#
loop_
_entity_poly.entity_id
_entity_poly.type
_entity_poly.pdbx_seq_one_letter_code
_entity_poly.pdbx_strand_id
1 'polypeptide(L)'
;MCGILFCSWKKKSQINKKIVHQSLNLLKNRGPDNSKLIFRENWSMGHTRLSIIDPNSKKSNQPFTDEEGRYFLTFNGEIYNYKKLKLNLVSRGFKFRTNSDTEVLYILLKNFTIESVLNLIKGMFAFVFFDKKENSFIAARDHFGQKPLYYSI
;
A
#
# COMPACT_ATOMS: atom_id res chain seq x y z
N MET A 1 4.77 -11.45 7.49
CA MET A 1 5.08 -10.20 6.75
C MET A 1 4.32 -10.20 5.44
N CYS A 2 3.79 -9.05 5.01
CA CYS A 2 3.01 -8.96 3.78
C CYS A 2 3.89 -9.04 2.52
N GLY A 3 3.28 -9.37 1.38
CA GLY A 3 3.89 -9.22 0.06
C GLY A 3 3.24 -8.08 -0.69
N ILE A 4 4.02 -7.25 -1.37
CA ILE A 4 3.56 -6.14 -2.19
C ILE A 4 4.03 -6.32 -3.63
N LEU A 5 3.18 -5.98 -4.59
CA LEU A 5 3.47 -6.02 -6.00
C LEU A 5 2.85 -4.78 -6.68
N PHE A 6 3.64 -4.10 -7.50
CA PHE A 6 3.15 -3.04 -8.37
C PHE A 6 3.83 -3.16 -9.73
N CYS A 7 3.06 -3.02 -10.80
CA CYS A 7 3.55 -2.95 -12.16
C CYS A 7 2.84 -1.82 -12.89
N SER A 8 3.58 -1.07 -13.68
CA SER A 8 3.06 -0.04 -14.59
C SER A 8 3.69 -0.21 -15.96
N TRP A 9 2.93 0.01 -17.03
CA TRP A 9 3.38 -0.15 -18.41
C TRP A 9 2.70 0.83 -19.37
N LYS A 10 3.38 1.17 -20.46
CA LYS A 10 2.87 2.11 -21.45
C LYS A 10 1.93 1.46 -22.48
N LYS A 11 2.18 0.20 -22.87
CA LYS A 11 1.41 -0.52 -23.91
C LYS A 11 0.79 -1.79 -23.34
N LYS A 12 -0.48 -2.04 -23.62
CA LYS A 12 -1.26 -3.20 -23.13
C LYS A 12 -0.65 -4.56 -23.47
N SER A 13 0.10 -4.64 -24.57
CA SER A 13 0.78 -5.86 -25.01
C SER A 13 2.03 -6.22 -24.19
N GLN A 14 2.50 -5.36 -23.31
CA GLN A 14 3.77 -5.53 -22.60
C GLN A 14 3.67 -6.45 -21.38
N ILE A 15 2.50 -6.56 -20.75
CA ILE A 15 2.33 -7.39 -19.55
C ILE A 15 1.12 -8.30 -19.65
N ASN A 16 1.39 -9.60 -19.45
CA ASN A 16 0.36 -10.63 -19.41
C ASN A 16 -0.20 -10.73 -17.98
N LYS A 17 -1.53 -10.64 -17.86
CA LYS A 17 -2.24 -10.80 -16.58
C LYS A 17 -1.87 -12.11 -15.85
N LYS A 18 -1.64 -13.19 -16.57
CA LYS A 18 -1.24 -14.49 -16.00
C LYS A 18 0.11 -14.38 -15.29
N ILE A 19 1.08 -13.68 -15.89
CA ILE A 19 2.41 -13.47 -15.28
C ILE A 19 2.29 -12.66 -13.99
N VAL A 20 1.49 -11.60 -13.99
CA VAL A 20 1.28 -10.78 -12.78
C VAL A 20 0.62 -11.59 -11.66
N HIS A 21 -0.36 -12.45 -11.99
CA HIS A 21 -0.94 -13.38 -11.01
C HIS A 21 0.07 -14.37 -10.46
N GLN A 22 0.90 -14.95 -11.32
CA GLN A 22 1.97 -15.86 -10.89
C GLN A 22 2.96 -15.17 -9.98
N SER A 23 3.38 -13.93 -10.30
CA SER A 23 4.28 -13.14 -9.46
C SER A 23 3.68 -12.86 -8.08
N LEU A 24 2.38 -12.54 -8.00
CA LEU A 24 1.71 -12.36 -6.72
C LEU A 24 1.63 -13.67 -5.93
N ASN A 25 1.41 -14.80 -6.59
CA ASN A 25 1.36 -16.11 -5.95
C ASN A 25 2.70 -16.51 -5.32
N LEU A 26 3.84 -16.11 -5.88
CA LEU A 26 5.15 -16.32 -5.26
C LEU A 26 5.29 -15.62 -3.91
N LEU A 27 4.50 -14.56 -3.67
CA LEU A 27 4.48 -13.82 -2.41
C LEU A 27 3.49 -14.39 -1.39
N LYS A 28 2.72 -15.45 -1.72
CA LYS A 28 1.65 -15.98 -0.86
C LYS A 28 2.13 -16.43 0.51
N ASN A 29 3.32 -17.04 0.59
CA ASN A 29 3.92 -17.47 1.85
C ASN A 29 4.27 -16.30 2.80
N ARG A 30 4.37 -15.08 2.28
CA ARG A 30 4.60 -13.87 3.09
C ARG A 30 3.33 -13.38 3.78
N GLY A 31 2.17 -13.64 3.17
CA GLY A 31 0.88 -13.18 3.68
C GLY A 31 -0.24 -14.15 3.31
N PRO A 32 -0.44 -15.21 4.10
CA PRO A 32 -1.38 -16.28 3.78
C PRO A 32 -2.85 -15.92 3.99
N ASP A 33 -3.16 -14.88 4.77
CA ASP A 33 -4.51 -14.62 5.26
C ASP A 33 -5.44 -14.00 4.20
N ASN A 34 -4.89 -13.22 3.28
CA ASN A 34 -5.63 -12.63 2.18
C ASN A 34 -4.71 -12.33 1.00
N SER A 35 -5.22 -12.50 -0.20
CA SER A 35 -4.53 -12.12 -1.43
C SER A 35 -5.49 -11.39 -2.36
N LYS A 36 -5.08 -10.23 -2.86
CA LYS A 36 -5.87 -9.42 -3.79
C LYS A 36 -4.99 -8.81 -4.86
N LEU A 37 -5.44 -8.91 -6.10
CA LEU A 37 -4.84 -8.26 -7.25
C LEU A 37 -5.85 -7.33 -7.93
N ILE A 38 -5.47 -6.08 -8.13
CA ILE A 38 -6.13 -5.15 -9.03
C ILE A 38 -5.33 -5.13 -10.32
N PHE A 39 -5.97 -5.48 -11.44
CA PHE A 39 -5.36 -5.43 -12.76
C PHE A 39 -6.15 -4.48 -13.65
N ARG A 40 -5.47 -3.55 -14.30
CA ARG A 40 -6.04 -2.51 -15.15
C ARG A 40 -5.30 -2.47 -16.49
N GLU A 41 -5.71 -1.56 -17.35
CA GLU A 41 -5.18 -1.45 -18.70
C GLU A 41 -3.68 -1.14 -18.75
N ASN A 42 -3.19 -0.26 -17.88
CA ASN A 42 -1.81 0.24 -17.86
C ASN A 42 -1.08 0.07 -16.53
N TRP A 43 -1.71 -0.59 -15.54
CA TRP A 43 -1.11 -0.88 -14.24
C TRP A 43 -1.75 -2.06 -13.54
N SER A 44 -1.03 -2.61 -12.58
CA SER A 44 -1.57 -3.56 -11.62
C SER A 44 -0.96 -3.35 -10.24
N MET A 45 -1.73 -3.66 -9.21
CA MET A 45 -1.28 -3.62 -7.83
C MET A 45 -1.79 -4.83 -7.07
N GLY A 46 -0.90 -5.54 -6.41
CA GLY A 46 -1.19 -6.75 -5.66
C GLY A 46 -0.70 -6.68 -4.23
N HIS A 47 -1.37 -7.43 -3.37
CA HIS A 47 -1.01 -7.57 -1.96
C HIS A 47 -1.33 -8.96 -1.45
N THR A 48 -0.40 -9.54 -0.66
CA THR A 48 -0.65 -10.73 0.16
C THR A 48 -0.52 -10.33 1.63
N ARG A 49 -1.58 -10.55 2.42
CA ARG A 49 -1.70 -10.03 3.79
C ARG A 49 -1.34 -11.08 4.82
N LEU A 50 -0.50 -10.69 5.78
CA LEU A 50 -0.41 -11.26 7.11
C LEU A 50 -1.11 -10.29 8.07
N SER A 51 -2.22 -10.72 8.67
CA SER A 51 -3.13 -9.86 9.44
C SER A 51 -2.66 -9.68 10.87
N ILE A 52 -1.82 -8.67 11.14
CA ILE A 52 -1.30 -8.34 12.47
C ILE A 52 -2.11 -7.21 13.09
N ILE A 53 -2.24 -6.09 12.39
CA ILE A 53 -3.02 -4.93 12.84
C ILE A 53 -4.40 -5.00 12.22
N ASP A 54 -5.44 -4.82 13.06
CA ASP A 54 -6.86 -4.88 12.66
C ASP A 54 -7.22 -6.19 11.93
N PRO A 55 -6.93 -7.38 12.53
CA PRO A 55 -6.97 -8.66 11.82
C PRO A 55 -8.38 -9.03 11.35
N ASN A 56 -9.42 -8.64 12.08
CA ASN A 56 -10.81 -9.01 11.79
C ASN A 56 -11.49 -8.08 10.75
N SER A 57 -10.83 -7.00 10.34
CA SER A 57 -11.40 -6.05 9.40
C SER A 57 -11.04 -6.38 7.95
N LYS A 58 -12.03 -6.81 7.18
CA LYS A 58 -11.87 -6.93 5.71
C LYS A 58 -11.61 -5.59 5.02
N LYS A 59 -12.01 -4.47 5.64
CA LYS A 59 -11.77 -3.11 5.14
C LYS A 59 -10.28 -2.72 5.20
N SER A 60 -9.49 -3.41 6.04
CA SER A 60 -8.03 -3.24 6.13
C SER A 60 -7.26 -4.04 5.08
N ASN A 61 -7.94 -4.81 4.21
CA ASN A 61 -7.30 -5.52 3.12
C ASN A 61 -6.77 -4.55 2.06
N GLN A 62 -5.65 -4.93 1.47
CA GLN A 62 -4.96 -4.15 0.45
C GLN A 62 -5.00 -4.87 -0.91
N PRO A 63 -4.81 -4.19 -2.05
CA PRO A 63 -4.53 -2.76 -2.17
C PRO A 63 -5.62 -1.91 -1.56
N PHE A 64 -5.21 -0.91 -0.73
CA PHE A 64 -6.12 -0.02 -0.03
C PHE A 64 -6.50 1.15 -0.95
N THR A 65 -7.78 1.52 -0.95
CA THR A 65 -8.31 2.66 -1.69
C THR A 65 -9.55 3.19 -0.97
N ASP A 66 -9.93 4.42 -1.24
CA ASP A 66 -11.21 4.98 -0.83
C ASP A 66 -12.33 4.72 -1.87
N GLU A 67 -13.50 5.28 -1.62
CA GLU A 67 -14.66 5.13 -2.50
C GLU A 67 -14.49 5.84 -3.85
N GLU A 68 -13.68 6.90 -3.89
CA GLU A 68 -13.36 7.63 -5.13
C GLU A 68 -12.51 6.78 -6.09
N GLY A 69 -11.71 5.84 -5.55
CA GLY A 69 -10.88 4.94 -6.34
C GLY A 69 -9.84 5.67 -7.21
N ARG A 70 -9.36 6.82 -6.75
CA ARG A 70 -8.27 7.58 -7.38
C ARG A 70 -6.91 7.10 -6.92
N TYR A 71 -6.74 6.98 -5.61
CA TYR A 71 -5.47 6.60 -4.99
C TYR A 71 -5.48 5.14 -4.54
N PHE A 72 -4.34 4.49 -4.70
CA PHE A 72 -4.15 3.10 -4.30
C PHE A 72 -2.85 2.95 -3.52
N LEU A 73 -2.90 2.17 -2.44
CA LEU A 73 -1.75 1.89 -1.58
C LEU A 73 -1.57 0.39 -1.43
N THR A 74 -0.34 -0.10 -1.63
CA THR A 74 0.12 -1.40 -1.15
C THR A 74 1.31 -1.19 -0.21
N PHE A 75 1.24 -1.80 0.96
CA PHE A 75 2.14 -1.53 2.08
C PHE A 75 2.52 -2.82 2.80
N ASN A 76 3.81 -3.01 3.04
CA ASN A 76 4.36 -4.07 3.87
C ASN A 76 5.16 -3.43 4.99
N GLY A 77 4.66 -3.48 6.22
CA GLY A 77 5.35 -2.85 7.34
C GLY A 77 4.47 -2.66 8.56
N GLU A 78 4.93 -1.80 9.44
CA GLU A 78 4.23 -1.33 10.62
C GLU A 78 4.66 0.10 10.94
N ILE A 79 3.68 1.01 11.07
CA ILE A 79 3.91 2.40 11.49
C ILE A 79 3.70 2.48 12.99
N TYR A 80 4.76 2.43 13.77
CA TYR A 80 4.71 2.32 15.24
C TYR A 80 3.94 3.45 15.91
N ASN A 81 4.02 4.68 15.38
CA ASN A 81 3.34 5.84 15.93
C ASN A 81 1.94 6.09 15.33
N TYR A 82 1.36 5.11 14.61
CA TYR A 82 0.09 5.30 13.89
C TYR A 82 -1.08 5.73 14.78
N LYS A 83 -1.16 5.23 16.04
CA LYS A 83 -2.24 5.61 16.97
C LYS A 83 -2.22 7.12 17.28
N LYS A 84 -1.02 7.67 17.55
CA LYS A 84 -0.84 9.11 17.79
C LYS A 84 -1.17 9.92 16.54
N LEU A 85 -0.73 9.46 15.37
CA LEU A 85 -1.02 10.09 14.08
C LEU A 85 -2.53 10.07 13.79
N LYS A 86 -3.20 8.93 14.03
CA LYS A 86 -4.65 8.80 13.87
C LYS A 86 -5.40 9.80 14.74
N LEU A 87 -5.06 9.93 16.02
CA LEU A 87 -5.69 10.89 16.93
C LEU A 87 -5.54 12.34 16.43
N ASN A 88 -4.35 12.72 15.98
CA ASN A 88 -4.11 14.03 15.38
C ASN A 88 -4.93 14.26 14.10
N LEU A 89 -5.03 13.27 13.24
CA LEU A 89 -5.84 13.36 12.01
C LEU A 89 -7.34 13.47 12.35
N VAL A 90 -7.83 12.71 13.32
CA VAL A 90 -9.23 12.79 13.78
C VAL A 90 -9.55 14.17 14.34
N SER A 91 -8.66 14.77 15.13
CA SER A 91 -8.85 16.14 15.64
C SER A 91 -8.88 17.21 14.54
N ARG A 92 -8.34 16.89 13.36
CA ARG A 92 -8.37 17.72 12.14
C ARG A 92 -9.58 17.42 11.24
N GLY A 93 -10.50 16.53 11.68
CA GLY A 93 -11.72 16.20 10.95
C GLY A 93 -11.62 15.01 9.96
N PHE A 94 -10.47 14.33 9.88
CA PHE A 94 -10.35 13.14 9.04
C PHE A 94 -11.13 11.97 9.63
N LYS A 95 -11.86 11.25 8.76
CA LYS A 95 -12.65 10.06 9.13
C LYS A 95 -11.91 8.79 8.77
N PHE A 96 -12.06 7.76 9.60
CA PHE A 96 -11.43 6.44 9.44
C PHE A 96 -12.49 5.34 9.36
N ARG A 97 -12.23 4.34 8.51
CA ARG A 97 -13.09 3.14 8.34
C ARG A 97 -12.52 1.92 9.05
N THR A 98 -11.23 2.00 9.44
CA THR A 98 -10.47 0.90 10.03
C THR A 98 -9.64 1.36 11.22
N ASN A 99 -9.04 0.42 11.93
CA ASN A 99 -8.05 0.71 12.96
C ASN A 99 -6.61 0.38 12.51
N SER A 100 -6.40 0.26 11.20
CA SER A 100 -5.11 -0.09 10.64
C SER A 100 -4.18 1.12 10.49
N ASP A 101 -2.89 0.87 10.63
CA ASP A 101 -1.82 1.81 10.27
C ASP A 101 -1.78 2.09 8.77
N THR A 102 -2.20 1.12 7.95
CA THR A 102 -2.34 1.26 6.50
C THR A 102 -3.26 2.43 6.13
N GLU A 103 -4.42 2.57 6.79
CA GLU A 103 -5.33 3.70 6.52
C GLU A 103 -4.75 5.02 6.98
N VAL A 104 -4.03 5.04 8.11
CA VAL A 104 -3.31 6.25 8.57
C VAL A 104 -2.28 6.69 7.52
N LEU A 105 -1.45 5.75 7.03
CA LEU A 105 -0.49 6.03 5.98
C LEU A 105 -1.18 6.51 4.69
N TYR A 106 -2.28 5.88 4.29
CA TYR A 106 -3.06 6.27 3.11
C TYR A 106 -3.58 7.70 3.21
N ILE A 107 -4.18 8.08 4.34
CA ILE A 107 -4.71 9.44 4.55
C ILE A 107 -3.57 10.47 4.56
N LEU A 108 -2.43 10.15 5.17
CA LEU A 108 -1.26 11.02 5.14
C LEU A 108 -0.76 11.24 3.71
N LEU A 109 -0.56 10.16 2.93
CA LEU A 109 -0.07 10.25 1.54
C LEU A 109 -1.04 10.94 0.59
N LYS A 110 -2.35 10.84 0.85
CA LYS A 110 -3.39 11.53 0.06
C LYS A 110 -3.38 13.05 0.29
N ASN A 111 -3.00 13.54 1.48
CA ASN A 111 -3.27 14.93 1.90
C ASN A 111 -2.02 15.75 2.21
N PHE A 112 -0.84 15.14 2.29
CA PHE A 112 0.42 15.82 2.63
C PHE A 112 1.52 15.45 1.63
N THR A 113 2.58 16.28 1.58
CA THR A 113 3.74 15.99 0.72
C THR A 113 4.49 14.76 1.22
N ILE A 114 5.11 14.03 0.31
CA ILE A 114 5.84 12.81 0.64
C ILE A 114 6.95 13.04 1.68
N GLU A 115 7.67 14.15 1.56
CA GLU A 115 8.73 14.53 2.50
C GLU A 115 8.18 14.71 3.92
N SER A 116 7.03 15.41 4.05
CA SER A 116 6.36 15.59 5.33
C SER A 116 5.91 14.25 5.93
N VAL A 117 5.37 13.34 5.10
CA VAL A 117 4.92 12.02 5.54
C VAL A 117 6.10 11.19 6.01
N LEU A 118 7.19 11.11 5.23
CA LEU A 118 8.37 10.31 5.58
C LEU A 118 9.07 10.81 6.85
N ASN A 119 9.07 12.12 7.10
CA ASN A 119 9.59 12.69 8.35
C ASN A 119 8.69 12.42 9.57
N LEU A 120 7.39 12.21 9.34
CA LEU A 120 6.40 12.06 10.40
C LEU A 120 6.23 10.62 10.87
N ILE A 121 6.28 9.65 9.94
CA ILE A 121 6.08 8.24 10.25
C ILE A 121 7.31 7.62 10.89
N LYS A 122 7.09 6.77 11.91
CA LYS A 122 8.14 5.98 12.56
C LYS A 122 7.77 4.52 12.47
N GLY A 123 8.66 3.70 11.93
CA GLY A 123 8.39 2.28 11.77
C GLY A 123 9.29 1.61 10.75
N MET A 124 8.94 0.39 10.42
CA MET A 124 9.57 -0.40 9.37
C MET A 124 8.58 -0.54 8.21
N PHE A 125 8.97 -0.16 7.00
CA PHE A 125 8.02 -0.13 5.88
C PHE A 125 8.65 -0.24 4.51
N ALA A 126 7.86 -0.80 3.60
CA ALA A 126 7.96 -0.61 2.16
C ALA A 126 6.55 -0.41 1.61
N PHE A 127 6.37 0.57 0.74
CA PHE A 127 5.06 0.82 0.13
C PHE A 127 5.17 1.34 -1.30
N VAL A 128 4.06 1.19 -2.02
CA VAL A 128 3.81 1.90 -3.27
C VAL A 128 2.47 2.60 -3.15
N PHE A 129 2.47 3.91 -3.40
CA PHE A 129 1.28 4.76 -3.46
C PHE A 129 1.11 5.26 -4.89
N PHE A 130 -0.04 5.01 -5.49
CA PHE A 130 -0.33 5.28 -6.88
C PHE A 130 -1.51 6.24 -7.02
N ASP A 131 -1.33 7.33 -7.77
CA ASP A 131 -2.39 8.22 -8.22
C ASP A 131 -2.81 7.82 -9.65
N LYS A 132 -3.99 7.24 -9.76
CA LYS A 132 -4.56 6.79 -11.04
C LYS A 132 -4.83 7.97 -11.99
N LYS A 133 -5.20 9.14 -11.49
CA LYS A 133 -5.51 10.32 -12.30
C LYS A 133 -4.26 10.88 -12.98
N GLU A 134 -3.20 11.04 -12.19
CA GLU A 134 -1.92 11.56 -12.69
C GLU A 134 -1.04 10.46 -13.32
N ASN A 135 -1.48 9.18 -13.25
CA ASN A 135 -0.70 8.01 -13.66
C ASN A 135 0.73 8.02 -13.10
N SER A 136 0.86 8.42 -11.87
CA SER A 136 2.13 8.57 -11.16
C SER A 136 2.15 7.75 -9.89
N PHE A 137 3.33 7.31 -9.47
CA PHE A 137 3.48 6.54 -8.23
C PHE A 137 4.68 7.00 -7.42
N ILE A 138 4.60 6.75 -6.13
CA ILE A 138 5.68 6.90 -5.16
C ILE A 138 5.97 5.52 -4.60
N ALA A 139 7.25 5.11 -4.62
CA ALA A 139 7.73 3.91 -3.95
C ALA A 139 8.75 4.33 -2.88
N ALA A 140 8.56 3.86 -1.66
CA ALA A 140 9.46 4.19 -0.56
C ALA A 140 9.65 3.01 0.38
N ARG A 141 10.81 2.99 1.07
CA ARG A 141 11.11 2.05 2.16
C ARG A 141 11.73 2.79 3.33
N ASP A 142 11.72 2.17 4.50
CA ASP A 142 12.33 2.71 5.70
C ASP A 142 13.85 2.92 5.55
N HIS A 143 14.41 3.79 6.38
CA HIS A 143 15.81 4.24 6.30
C HIS A 143 16.81 3.09 6.36
N PHE A 144 16.52 2.05 7.14
CA PHE A 144 17.41 0.90 7.32
C PHE A 144 17.14 -0.24 6.34
N GLY A 145 16.10 -0.11 5.48
CA GLY A 145 15.69 -1.16 4.55
C GLY A 145 15.20 -2.43 5.26
N GLN A 146 14.64 -2.30 6.47
CA GLN A 146 14.10 -3.43 7.23
C GLN A 146 13.00 -4.17 6.45
N LYS A 147 12.24 -3.42 5.64
CA LYS A 147 11.34 -4.00 4.66
C LYS A 147 11.96 -3.87 3.27
N PRO A 148 12.25 -4.99 2.59
CA PRO A 148 12.86 -4.96 1.27
C PRO A 148 11.89 -4.35 0.25
N LEU A 149 12.45 -3.58 -0.68
CA LEU A 149 11.77 -3.07 -1.86
C LEU A 149 12.70 -3.25 -3.06
N TYR A 150 12.30 -4.08 -4.01
CA TYR A 150 13.02 -4.32 -5.25
C TYR A 150 12.24 -3.70 -6.40
N TYR A 151 12.94 -3.17 -7.39
CA TYR A 151 12.33 -2.63 -8.60
C TYR A 151 13.15 -2.96 -9.84
N SER A 152 12.47 -2.97 -10.97
CA SER A 152 13.07 -3.10 -12.31
C SER A 152 12.34 -2.12 -13.24
N ILE A 153 13.08 -1.56 -14.18
CA ILE A 153 12.59 -0.65 -15.23
C ILE A 153 12.75 -1.31 -16.58
#